data_c7ad017cf2500899eb701808c4810de7
#
_entry.id   c7ad017cf2500899eb701808c4810de7
#
_cell.length_a   1.000
_cell.length_b   1.000
_cell.length_c   1.000
_cell.angle_alpha   90.00
_cell.angle_beta   90.00
_cell.angle_gamma   90.00
#
_symmetry.space_group_name_H-M   'P 1'
#
loop_
_entity.id
_entity.type
_entity.pdbx_description
1 polymer ?
#
loop_
_entity_poly.entity_id
_entity_poly.type
_entity_poly.pdbx_seq_one_letter_code
_entity_poly.pdbx_strand_id
1 'polypeptide(L)'
;MSGVQVTTRREAAPVTAAATALDRWGRALQRLPLHLVIVIFIAIWIVPTIGMIINSFRAVGDMGTAGWWTTLFPPHGFTFASYQQVLNTENVATSIVNSVLITLPATVIQLAIATMGAYAFAWMNFPGKNIFFIVIVGLMVVPIQMTLIPVLQFFRATGLNGTIVAVWLAHSGYGLPFEVFLLRNYLGGLPREIFESAEVDGAGHAVRFLRIAVPMTVPAIASLTIFVFLGVWNDLLVALTYLGTSPNRPFTVVITQLVTSLGGGWQFLTAAAVLQMALPLAVFIFLQRYFVRGITSGSVKG
;
A
#
# COMPACT_ATOMS: atom_id res chain seq x y z
N MET A 1 -55.73 17.13 -52.43
CA MET A 1 -54.44 16.93 -53.06
C MET A 1 -53.37 17.07 -51.99
N SER A 2 -52.96 15.99 -51.32
CA SER A 2 -51.95 15.98 -50.23
C SER A 2 -50.65 15.47 -50.81
N GLY A 3 -49.66 16.36 -50.87
CA GLY A 3 -48.32 16.04 -51.32
C GLY A 3 -47.54 15.24 -50.26
N VAL A 4 -47.17 14.02 -50.58
CA VAL A 4 -46.27 13.16 -49.79
C VAL A 4 -44.85 13.65 -50.03
N GLN A 5 -44.20 14.23 -49.01
CA GLN A 5 -42.76 14.49 -49.04
C GLN A 5 -42.00 13.20 -48.79
N VAL A 6 -41.32 12.69 -49.80
CA VAL A 6 -40.37 11.60 -49.71
C VAL A 6 -39.04 12.16 -49.17
N THR A 7 -38.77 11.94 -47.89
CA THR A 7 -37.47 12.21 -47.30
C THR A 7 -36.47 11.11 -47.75
N THR A 8 -35.59 11.44 -48.67
CA THR A 8 -34.47 10.60 -49.06
C THR A 8 -33.47 10.48 -47.90
N ARG A 9 -33.42 9.31 -47.28
CA ARG A 9 -32.37 8.91 -46.32
C ARG A 9 -31.04 8.88 -47.09
N ARG A 10 -30.16 9.85 -46.82
CA ARG A 10 -28.77 9.77 -47.27
C ARG A 10 -28.12 8.58 -46.57
N GLU A 11 -27.88 7.51 -47.31
CA GLU A 11 -27.00 6.42 -46.86
C GLU A 11 -25.60 7.00 -46.62
N ALA A 12 -25.13 6.90 -45.35
CA ALA A 12 -23.76 7.25 -44.99
C ALA A 12 -22.82 6.27 -45.72
N ALA A 13 -21.95 6.82 -46.56
CA ALA A 13 -20.94 6.04 -47.28
C ALA A 13 -20.10 5.21 -46.30
N PRO A 14 -19.73 3.95 -46.59
CA PRO A 14 -18.93 3.11 -45.72
C PRO A 14 -17.57 3.78 -45.51
N VAL A 15 -17.28 4.10 -44.27
CA VAL A 15 -15.96 4.61 -43.84
C VAL A 15 -14.94 3.51 -44.17
N THR A 16 -14.10 3.73 -45.18
CA THR A 16 -13.12 2.74 -45.63
C THR A 16 -12.14 2.41 -44.50
N ALA A 17 -11.74 1.13 -44.38
CA ALA A 17 -10.80 0.66 -43.35
C ALA A 17 -9.47 1.47 -43.35
N ALA A 18 -9.10 2.05 -44.49
CA ALA A 18 -7.95 2.94 -44.65
C ALA A 18 -8.12 4.28 -43.90
N ALA A 19 -9.33 4.88 -43.95
CA ALA A 19 -9.60 6.14 -43.21
C ALA A 19 -9.53 5.93 -41.69
N THR A 20 -10.05 4.79 -41.20
CA THR A 20 -9.94 4.44 -39.76
C THR A 20 -8.50 4.12 -39.31
N ALA A 21 -7.68 3.58 -40.21
CA ALA A 21 -6.25 3.34 -39.93
C ALA A 21 -5.47 4.66 -39.86
N LEU A 22 -5.65 5.57 -40.82
CA LEU A 22 -5.01 6.90 -40.80
C LEU A 22 -5.39 7.71 -39.58
N ASP A 23 -6.65 7.69 -39.14
CA ASP A 23 -7.11 8.33 -37.91
C ASP A 23 -6.51 7.72 -36.66
N ARG A 24 -6.24 6.42 -36.65
CA ARG A 24 -5.54 5.74 -35.54
C ARG A 24 -4.07 6.16 -35.48
N TRP A 25 -3.39 6.21 -36.60
CA TRP A 25 -1.98 6.67 -36.67
C TRP A 25 -1.86 8.14 -36.32
N GLY A 26 -2.75 9.01 -36.78
CA GLY A 26 -2.77 10.42 -36.40
C GLY A 26 -2.93 10.64 -34.90
N ARG A 27 -3.85 9.91 -34.26
CA ARG A 27 -4.04 9.95 -32.80
C ARG A 27 -2.85 9.35 -32.02
N ALA A 28 -2.21 8.32 -32.55
CA ALA A 28 -1.01 7.73 -31.96
C ALA A 28 0.17 8.72 -32.01
N LEU A 29 0.36 9.40 -33.15
CA LEU A 29 1.40 10.44 -33.31
C LEU A 29 1.17 11.65 -32.42
N GLN A 30 -0.07 12.09 -32.23
CA GLN A 30 -0.40 13.18 -31.31
C GLN A 30 -0.13 12.82 -29.83
N ARG A 31 -0.21 11.53 -29.48
CA ARG A 31 0.08 11.04 -28.12
C ARG A 31 1.56 10.67 -27.92
N LEU A 32 2.35 10.64 -29.00
CA LEU A 32 3.78 10.26 -28.93
C LEU A 32 4.57 11.08 -27.90
N PRO A 33 4.47 12.44 -27.87
CA PRO A 33 5.21 13.23 -26.90
C PRO A 33 4.80 12.90 -25.45
N LEU A 34 3.51 12.65 -25.20
CA LEU A 34 3.04 12.22 -23.89
C LEU A 34 3.64 10.88 -23.49
N HIS A 35 3.64 9.88 -24.39
CA HIS A 35 4.22 8.57 -24.11
C HIS A 35 5.74 8.66 -23.90
N LEU A 36 6.45 9.49 -24.67
CA LEU A 36 7.89 9.74 -24.47
C LEU A 36 8.17 10.33 -23.08
N VAL A 37 7.41 11.32 -22.64
CA VAL A 37 7.55 11.90 -21.32
C VAL A 37 7.30 10.84 -20.24
N ILE A 38 6.23 10.05 -20.38
CA ILE A 38 5.92 8.98 -19.42
C ILE A 38 7.07 7.95 -19.36
N VAL A 39 7.58 7.51 -20.52
CA VAL A 39 8.68 6.52 -20.59
C VAL A 39 9.97 7.09 -19.96
N ILE A 40 10.30 8.35 -20.21
CA ILE A 40 11.45 9.01 -19.60
C ILE A 40 11.31 9.05 -18.07
N PHE A 41 10.14 9.45 -17.56
CA PHE A 41 9.88 9.44 -16.13
C PHE A 41 10.00 8.03 -15.53
N ILE A 42 9.40 7.03 -16.18
CA ILE A 42 9.51 5.63 -15.75
C ILE A 42 10.98 5.20 -15.72
N ALA A 43 11.76 5.52 -16.77
CA ALA A 43 13.17 5.18 -16.84
C ALA A 43 13.96 5.82 -15.70
N ILE A 44 13.78 7.12 -15.46
CA ILE A 44 14.44 7.83 -14.36
C ILE A 44 14.14 7.19 -13.00
N TRP A 45 12.87 6.80 -12.76
CA TRP A 45 12.46 6.20 -11.49
C TRP A 45 12.92 4.76 -11.32
N ILE A 46 13.00 3.98 -12.40
CA ILE A 46 13.32 2.55 -12.32
C ILE A 46 14.83 2.27 -12.29
N VAL A 47 15.66 3.18 -12.87
CA VAL A 47 17.13 3.03 -12.94
C VAL A 47 17.78 2.80 -11.57
N PRO A 48 17.48 3.56 -10.49
CA PRO A 48 18.06 3.31 -9.18
C PRO A 48 17.68 1.94 -8.63
N THR A 49 16.42 1.51 -8.82
CA THR A 49 15.94 0.20 -8.36
C THR A 49 16.62 -0.94 -9.12
N ILE A 50 16.75 -0.82 -10.44
CA ILE A 50 17.51 -1.80 -11.26
C ILE A 50 18.96 -1.84 -10.78
N GLY A 51 19.60 -0.69 -10.57
CA GLY A 51 20.95 -0.61 -10.06
C GLY A 51 21.12 -1.30 -8.70
N MET A 52 20.18 -1.12 -7.79
CA MET A 52 20.15 -1.80 -6.49
C MET A 52 20.00 -3.32 -6.66
N ILE A 53 19.11 -3.79 -7.52
CA ILE A 53 18.90 -5.21 -7.79
C ILE A 53 20.16 -5.83 -8.41
N ILE A 54 20.77 -5.18 -9.41
CA ILE A 54 22.00 -5.68 -10.02
C ILE A 54 23.14 -5.73 -8.98
N ASN A 55 23.32 -4.66 -8.20
CA ASN A 55 24.32 -4.60 -7.15
C ASN A 55 24.16 -5.71 -6.11
N SER A 56 22.93 -6.12 -5.79
CA SER A 56 22.69 -7.20 -4.83
C SER A 56 23.25 -8.56 -5.26
N PHE A 57 23.50 -8.74 -6.56
CA PHE A 57 24.11 -9.95 -7.15
C PHE A 57 25.59 -9.79 -7.48
N ARG A 58 26.20 -8.62 -7.29
CA ARG A 58 27.61 -8.40 -7.61
C ARG A 58 28.55 -8.95 -6.55
N ALA A 59 29.74 -9.37 -6.97
CA ALA A 59 30.81 -9.76 -6.06
C ALA A 59 31.27 -8.55 -5.20
N VAL A 60 31.66 -8.82 -3.97
CA VAL A 60 32.05 -7.80 -2.96
C VAL A 60 33.13 -6.85 -3.47
N GLY A 61 34.11 -7.40 -4.23
CA GLY A 61 35.25 -6.61 -4.75
C GLY A 61 34.88 -5.63 -5.87
N ASP A 62 33.79 -5.87 -6.58
CA ASP A 62 33.46 -5.10 -7.79
C ASP A 62 32.67 -3.83 -7.50
N MET A 63 32.00 -3.74 -6.35
CA MET A 63 31.10 -2.64 -6.04
C MET A 63 31.82 -1.31 -5.75
N GLY A 64 33.06 -1.36 -5.29
CA GLY A 64 33.87 -0.17 -5.02
C GLY A 64 34.66 0.34 -6.22
N THR A 65 34.77 -0.43 -7.28
CA THR A 65 35.66 -0.14 -8.41
C THR A 65 34.97 0.30 -9.69
N ALA A 66 33.70 -0.13 -9.89
CA ALA A 66 32.98 0.17 -11.13
C ALA A 66 31.47 0.28 -10.90
N GLY A 67 30.79 1.05 -11.76
CA GLY A 67 29.33 1.19 -11.73
C GLY A 67 28.62 -0.13 -12.04
N TRP A 68 27.38 -0.30 -11.55
CA TRP A 68 26.57 -1.52 -11.75
C TRP A 68 26.34 -1.89 -13.24
N TRP A 69 26.33 -0.90 -14.13
CA TRP A 69 26.15 -1.09 -15.57
C TRP A 69 27.29 -1.84 -16.24
N THR A 70 28.51 -1.80 -15.67
CA THR A 70 29.67 -2.51 -16.23
C THR A 70 29.53 -4.03 -16.11
N THR A 71 28.73 -4.51 -15.16
CA THR A 71 28.47 -5.95 -14.96
C THR A 71 27.52 -6.53 -16.02
N LEU A 72 26.81 -5.68 -16.76
CA LEU A 72 25.83 -6.11 -17.75
C LEU A 72 26.46 -6.42 -19.12
N PHE A 73 27.56 -5.74 -19.47
CA PHE A 73 28.15 -5.82 -20.81
C PHE A 73 29.69 -5.88 -20.77
N PRO A 74 30.34 -7.08 -20.94
CA PRO A 74 29.70 -8.42 -20.98
C PRO A 74 29.19 -8.85 -19.60
N PRO A 75 28.20 -9.72 -19.52
CA PRO A 75 27.71 -10.21 -18.22
C PRO A 75 28.80 -10.96 -17.46
N HIS A 76 29.15 -10.49 -16.25
CA HIS A 76 30.16 -11.08 -15.39
C HIS A 76 29.93 -10.75 -13.92
N GLY A 77 30.58 -11.52 -13.03
CA GLY A 77 30.64 -11.20 -11.60
C GLY A 77 29.33 -11.39 -10.82
N PHE A 78 28.32 -12.07 -11.38
CA PHE A 78 27.08 -12.36 -10.67
C PHE A 78 27.26 -13.51 -9.67
N THR A 79 26.82 -13.27 -8.43
CA THR A 79 26.91 -14.22 -7.32
C THR A 79 25.75 -14.09 -6.37
N PHE A 80 25.40 -15.15 -5.65
CA PHE A 80 24.45 -15.13 -4.54
C PHE A 80 25.14 -14.99 -3.17
N ALA A 81 26.44 -14.76 -3.13
CA ALA A 81 27.22 -14.72 -1.89
C ALA A 81 26.69 -13.69 -0.90
N SER A 82 26.28 -12.50 -1.38
CA SER A 82 25.70 -11.44 -0.54
C SER A 82 24.40 -11.88 0.13
N TYR A 83 23.54 -12.60 -0.58
CA TYR A 83 22.29 -13.15 -0.03
C TYR A 83 22.57 -14.25 1.00
N GLN A 84 23.50 -15.17 0.71
CA GLN A 84 23.90 -16.22 1.64
C GLN A 84 24.47 -15.63 2.93
N GLN A 85 25.32 -14.61 2.81
CA GLN A 85 25.90 -13.97 3.96
C GLN A 85 24.84 -13.20 4.78
N VAL A 86 23.93 -12.45 4.14
CA VAL A 86 22.84 -11.77 4.83
C VAL A 86 21.95 -12.76 5.58
N LEU A 87 21.53 -13.86 4.93
CA LEU A 87 20.66 -14.86 5.54
C LEU A 87 21.34 -15.65 6.67
N ASN A 88 22.68 -15.83 6.59
CA ASN A 88 23.48 -16.48 7.64
C ASN A 88 23.86 -15.52 8.78
N THR A 89 23.62 -14.21 8.64
CA THR A 89 23.84 -13.26 9.72
C THR A 89 22.83 -13.52 10.84
N GLU A 90 23.32 -13.48 12.08
CA GLU A 90 22.51 -13.75 13.26
C GLU A 90 21.24 -12.88 13.30
N ASN A 91 20.12 -13.51 13.60
CA ASN A 91 18.79 -12.90 13.73
C ASN A 91 18.13 -12.41 12.42
N VAL A 92 18.75 -12.49 11.24
CA VAL A 92 18.13 -12.04 9.99
C VAL A 92 16.90 -12.89 9.65
N ALA A 93 17.05 -14.21 9.62
CA ALA A 93 15.92 -15.11 9.29
C ALA A 93 14.75 -14.92 10.28
N THR A 94 15.05 -14.85 11.57
CA THR A 94 14.05 -14.60 12.63
C THR A 94 13.39 -13.23 12.45
N SER A 95 14.14 -12.19 12.10
CA SER A 95 13.60 -10.84 11.91
C SER A 95 12.69 -10.72 10.69
N ILE A 96 12.93 -11.48 9.62
CA ILE A 96 12.02 -11.58 8.48
C ILE A 96 10.68 -12.20 8.92
N VAL A 97 10.72 -13.28 9.71
CA VAL A 97 9.51 -13.88 10.29
C VAL A 97 8.81 -12.90 11.21
N ASN A 98 9.54 -12.19 12.06
CA ASN A 98 8.98 -11.16 12.94
C ASN A 98 8.29 -10.04 12.15
N SER A 99 8.88 -9.60 11.03
CA SER A 99 8.24 -8.61 10.14
C SER A 99 6.86 -9.09 9.67
N VAL A 100 6.74 -10.35 9.29
CA VAL A 100 5.45 -10.95 8.89
C VAL A 100 4.49 -11.01 10.06
N LEU A 101 4.95 -11.50 11.23
CA LEU A 101 4.14 -11.62 12.45
C LEU A 101 3.71 -10.26 13.02
N ILE A 102 4.46 -9.21 12.77
CA ILE A 102 4.07 -7.85 13.13
C ILE A 102 3.06 -7.30 12.12
N THR A 103 3.40 -7.36 10.84
CA THR A 103 2.67 -6.62 9.80
C THR A 103 1.30 -7.22 9.50
N LEU A 104 1.20 -8.55 9.33
CA LEU A 104 -0.09 -9.15 8.96
C LEU A 104 -1.15 -8.96 10.05
N PRO A 105 -0.89 -9.30 11.34
CA PRO A 105 -1.89 -9.10 12.38
C PRO A 105 -2.20 -7.62 12.61
N ALA A 106 -1.19 -6.73 12.63
CA ALA A 106 -1.42 -5.30 12.78
C ALA A 106 -2.34 -4.76 11.68
N THR A 107 -2.08 -5.13 10.41
CA THR A 107 -2.91 -4.73 9.27
C THR A 107 -4.35 -5.22 9.42
N VAL A 108 -4.54 -6.49 9.79
CA VAL A 108 -5.88 -7.07 9.97
C VAL A 108 -6.64 -6.39 11.12
N ILE A 109 -5.99 -6.21 12.26
CA ILE A 109 -6.58 -5.55 13.44
C ILE A 109 -7.01 -4.12 13.12
N GLN A 110 -6.11 -3.34 12.51
CA GLN A 110 -6.41 -1.96 12.10
C GLN A 110 -7.62 -1.89 11.19
N LEU A 111 -7.61 -2.64 10.08
CA LEU A 111 -8.68 -2.61 9.09
C LEU A 111 -10.00 -3.12 9.64
N ALA A 112 -9.99 -4.13 10.50
CA ALA A 112 -11.18 -4.62 11.15
C ALA A 112 -11.81 -3.54 12.05
N ILE A 113 -11.02 -2.94 12.94
CA ILE A 113 -11.50 -1.87 13.83
C ILE A 113 -11.94 -0.64 13.02
N ALA A 114 -11.14 -0.24 12.04
CA ALA A 114 -11.45 0.90 11.19
C ALA A 114 -12.75 0.71 10.40
N THR A 115 -12.98 -0.48 9.85
CA THR A 115 -14.20 -0.79 9.10
C THR A 115 -15.43 -0.78 10.00
N MET A 116 -15.34 -1.34 11.21
CA MET A 116 -16.42 -1.29 12.21
C MET A 116 -16.70 0.14 12.65
N GLY A 117 -15.66 0.92 12.97
CA GLY A 117 -15.79 2.32 13.34
C GLY A 117 -16.38 3.18 12.21
N ALA A 118 -15.89 3.00 11.00
CA ALA A 118 -16.38 3.69 9.81
C ALA A 118 -17.88 3.39 9.54
N TYR A 119 -18.29 2.12 9.69
CA TYR A 119 -19.70 1.75 9.58
C TYR A 119 -20.55 2.43 10.66
N ALA A 120 -20.10 2.44 11.90
CA ALA A 120 -20.81 3.10 12.99
C ALA A 120 -20.98 4.61 12.69
N PHE A 121 -19.95 5.28 12.24
CA PHE A 121 -20.01 6.70 11.87
C PHE A 121 -20.78 6.97 10.56
N ALA A 122 -20.91 6.02 9.66
CA ALA A 122 -21.72 6.20 8.45
C ALA A 122 -23.21 5.90 8.69
N TRP A 123 -23.52 4.74 9.29
CA TRP A 123 -24.85 4.14 9.25
C TRP A 123 -25.56 4.01 10.60
N MET A 124 -24.87 4.22 11.71
CA MET A 124 -25.53 4.19 13.03
C MET A 124 -25.83 5.60 13.53
N ASN A 125 -26.88 5.71 14.34
CA ASN A 125 -27.24 6.94 15.04
C ASN A 125 -26.98 6.75 16.54
N PHE A 126 -26.08 7.56 17.09
CA PHE A 126 -25.77 7.56 18.51
C PHE A 126 -25.43 8.99 18.99
N PRO A 127 -25.64 9.31 20.29
CA PRO A 127 -25.36 10.63 20.81
C PRO A 127 -23.87 10.97 20.70
N GLY A 128 -23.56 12.20 20.31
CA GLY A 128 -22.17 12.66 20.17
C GLY A 128 -21.44 12.21 18.91
N LYS A 129 -22.08 11.47 17.99
CA LYS A 129 -21.48 10.93 16.75
C LYS A 129 -20.56 11.93 16.04
N ASN A 130 -21.04 13.14 15.80
CA ASN A 130 -20.30 14.16 15.07
C ASN A 130 -19.08 14.67 15.85
N ILE A 131 -19.22 14.81 17.17
CA ILE A 131 -18.13 15.26 18.05
C ILE A 131 -17.03 14.19 18.06
N PHE A 132 -17.39 12.92 18.28
CA PHE A 132 -16.41 11.82 18.23
C PHE A 132 -15.71 11.73 16.89
N PHE A 133 -16.45 11.90 15.79
CA PHE A 133 -15.83 11.88 14.46
C PHE A 133 -14.85 13.04 14.26
N ILE A 134 -15.20 14.26 14.68
CA ILE A 134 -14.31 15.42 14.62
C ILE A 134 -13.05 15.18 15.47
N VAL A 135 -13.20 14.61 16.68
CA VAL A 135 -12.05 14.27 17.54
C VAL A 135 -11.14 13.27 16.84
N ILE A 136 -11.70 12.20 16.25
CA ILE A 136 -10.90 11.20 15.51
C ILE A 136 -10.15 11.86 14.35
N VAL A 137 -10.82 12.69 13.56
CA VAL A 137 -10.16 13.42 12.46
C VAL A 137 -9.09 14.38 12.99
N GLY A 138 -9.36 15.05 14.12
CA GLY A 138 -8.38 15.92 14.79
C GLY A 138 -7.12 15.20 15.23
N LEU A 139 -7.21 13.91 15.62
CA LEU A 139 -6.03 13.09 15.99
C LEU A 139 -5.08 12.87 14.82
N MET A 140 -5.52 12.97 13.55
CA MET A 140 -4.63 12.87 12.38
C MET A 140 -3.56 13.98 12.34
N VAL A 141 -3.80 15.10 13.01
CA VAL A 141 -2.85 16.24 13.05
C VAL A 141 -1.75 16.01 14.08
N VAL A 142 -1.95 15.08 15.03
CA VAL A 142 -0.97 14.79 16.09
C VAL A 142 0.22 14.02 15.51
N PRO A 143 1.45 14.58 15.54
CA PRO A 143 2.62 13.88 15.06
C PRO A 143 2.91 12.63 15.92
N ILE A 144 3.08 11.48 15.29
CA ILE A 144 3.38 10.21 15.97
C ILE A 144 4.59 10.36 16.92
N GLN A 145 5.60 11.12 16.49
CA GLN A 145 6.84 11.35 17.24
C GLN A 145 6.60 11.92 18.66
N MET A 146 5.57 12.75 18.82
CA MET A 146 5.23 13.33 20.13
C MET A 146 4.66 12.28 21.09
N THR A 147 4.04 11.23 20.55
CA THR A 147 3.37 10.19 21.34
C THR A 147 4.27 9.01 21.69
N LEU A 148 5.42 8.87 21.03
CA LEU A 148 6.31 7.70 21.19
C LEU A 148 6.75 7.49 22.65
N ILE A 149 7.20 8.55 23.33
CA ILE A 149 7.69 8.45 24.72
C ILE A 149 6.55 8.17 25.70
N PRO A 150 5.42 8.91 25.68
CA PRO A 150 4.29 8.60 26.56
C PRO A 150 3.75 7.16 26.36
N VAL A 151 3.61 6.71 25.13
CA VAL A 151 3.15 5.34 24.83
C VAL A 151 4.19 4.30 25.26
N LEU A 152 5.50 4.57 25.12
CA LEU A 152 6.56 3.71 25.64
C LEU A 152 6.47 3.57 27.16
N GLN A 153 6.23 4.68 27.87
CA GLN A 153 6.06 4.65 29.34
C GLN A 153 4.85 3.80 29.73
N PHE A 154 3.74 3.94 29.01
CA PHE A 154 2.55 3.09 29.20
C PHE A 154 2.86 1.62 28.97
N PHE A 155 3.56 1.26 27.87
CA PHE A 155 3.93 -0.13 27.59
C PHE A 155 4.91 -0.70 28.62
N ARG A 156 5.81 0.12 29.18
CA ARG A 156 6.68 -0.28 30.30
C ARG A 156 5.88 -0.55 31.58
N ALA A 157 4.95 0.33 31.92
CA ALA A 157 4.11 0.19 33.09
C ALA A 157 3.18 -1.04 33.03
N THR A 158 2.75 -1.42 31.83
CA THR A 158 1.86 -2.57 31.59
C THR A 158 2.61 -3.87 31.27
N GLY A 159 3.95 -3.85 31.22
CA GLY A 159 4.76 -5.03 30.88
C GLY A 159 4.73 -5.42 29.39
N LEU A 160 4.16 -4.59 28.52
CA LEU A 160 4.06 -4.87 27.08
C LEU A 160 5.31 -4.48 26.28
N ASN A 161 6.22 -3.67 26.89
CA ASN A 161 7.43 -3.23 26.21
C ASN A 161 8.29 -4.42 25.73
N GLY A 162 8.81 -4.36 24.52
CA GLY A 162 9.59 -5.43 23.90
C GLY A 162 8.76 -6.57 23.29
N THR A 163 7.42 -6.49 23.34
CA THR A 163 6.53 -7.50 22.75
C THR A 163 5.97 -7.08 21.40
N ILE A 164 5.67 -8.05 20.54
CA ILE A 164 5.00 -7.81 19.25
C ILE A 164 3.60 -7.18 19.46
N VAL A 165 2.94 -7.52 20.58
CA VAL A 165 1.62 -6.98 20.93
C VAL A 165 1.66 -5.46 21.10
N ALA A 166 2.72 -4.92 21.71
CA ALA A 166 2.90 -3.47 21.82
C ALA A 166 2.91 -2.79 20.45
N VAL A 167 3.57 -3.40 19.49
CA VAL A 167 3.66 -2.86 18.11
C VAL A 167 2.30 -2.95 17.39
N TRP A 168 1.55 -4.04 17.56
CA TRP A 168 0.19 -4.16 17.03
C TRP A 168 -0.75 -3.07 17.57
N LEU A 169 -0.71 -2.85 18.88
CA LEU A 169 -1.53 -1.82 19.53
C LEU A 169 -1.12 -0.42 19.10
N ALA A 170 0.18 -0.16 19.01
CA ALA A 170 0.69 1.15 18.59
C ALA A 170 0.27 1.48 17.15
N HIS A 171 0.52 0.57 16.20
CA HIS A 171 0.11 0.78 14.81
C HIS A 171 -1.41 0.92 14.68
N SER A 172 -2.19 0.11 15.41
CA SER A 172 -3.64 0.26 15.43
C SER A 172 -4.06 1.63 15.93
N GLY A 173 -3.46 2.12 17.04
CA GLY A 173 -3.78 3.45 17.56
C GLY A 173 -3.43 4.58 16.58
N TYR A 174 -2.30 4.49 15.90
CA TYR A 174 -1.81 5.53 15.01
C TYR A 174 -2.53 5.56 13.64
N GLY A 175 -2.88 4.39 13.10
CA GLY A 175 -3.51 4.29 11.78
C GLY A 175 -5.01 4.55 11.77
N LEU A 176 -5.71 4.18 12.85
CA LEU A 176 -7.16 4.21 12.94
C LEU A 176 -7.82 5.55 12.54
N PRO A 177 -7.32 6.74 12.93
CA PRO A 177 -7.95 8.00 12.57
C PRO A 177 -8.10 8.18 11.06
N PHE A 178 -7.03 7.95 10.30
CA PHE A 178 -7.02 8.07 8.85
C PHE A 178 -7.90 7.00 8.18
N GLU A 179 -7.79 5.78 8.65
CA GLU A 179 -8.51 4.63 8.10
C GLU A 179 -10.01 4.76 8.30
N VAL A 180 -10.45 5.14 9.52
CA VAL A 180 -11.86 5.41 9.82
C VAL A 180 -12.39 6.56 8.97
N PHE A 181 -11.64 7.65 8.84
CA PHE A 181 -12.02 8.78 7.99
C PHE A 181 -12.25 8.36 6.54
N LEU A 182 -11.30 7.63 5.96
CA LEU A 182 -11.36 7.20 4.56
C LEU A 182 -12.51 6.22 4.32
N LEU A 183 -12.63 5.19 5.16
CA LEU A 183 -13.67 4.17 5.03
C LEU A 183 -15.06 4.73 5.32
N ARG A 184 -15.20 5.66 6.28
CA ARG A 184 -16.48 6.33 6.56
C ARG A 184 -16.96 7.13 5.35
N ASN A 185 -16.06 7.83 4.66
CA ASN A 185 -16.43 8.59 3.48
C ASN A 185 -16.87 7.68 2.32
N TYR A 186 -16.20 6.53 2.15
CA TYR A 186 -16.59 5.52 1.17
C TYR A 186 -17.98 4.92 1.52
N LEU A 187 -18.16 4.46 2.75
CA LEU A 187 -19.42 3.87 3.24
C LEU A 187 -20.58 4.86 3.18
N GLY A 188 -20.34 6.15 3.43
CA GLY A 188 -21.34 7.20 3.33
C GLY A 188 -21.78 7.53 1.90
N GLY A 189 -21.01 7.10 0.90
CA GLY A 189 -21.34 7.21 -0.52
C GLY A 189 -22.12 6.00 -1.10
N LEU A 190 -22.36 4.96 -0.31
CA LEU A 190 -23.13 3.80 -0.77
C LEU A 190 -24.62 4.14 -0.87
N PRO A 191 -25.39 3.50 -1.80
CA PRO A 191 -26.82 3.74 -1.97
C PRO A 191 -27.59 3.45 -0.69
N ARG A 192 -28.35 4.42 -0.23
CA ARG A 192 -29.16 4.31 1.00
C ARG A 192 -30.27 3.29 0.89
N GLU A 193 -30.85 3.17 -0.29
CA GLU A 193 -31.98 2.30 -0.59
C GLU A 193 -31.69 0.83 -0.24
N ILE A 194 -30.44 0.38 -0.41
CA ILE A 194 -30.01 -0.98 -0.08
C ILE A 194 -30.06 -1.24 1.43
N PHE A 195 -29.63 -0.24 2.23
CA PHE A 195 -29.62 -0.34 3.68
C PHE A 195 -31.03 -0.17 4.29
N GLU A 196 -31.84 0.69 3.71
CA GLU A 196 -33.22 0.94 4.12
C GLU A 196 -34.13 -0.27 3.82
N SER A 197 -34.01 -0.88 2.62
CA SER A 197 -34.74 -2.12 2.31
C SER A 197 -34.38 -3.26 3.23
N ALA A 198 -33.10 -3.45 3.53
CA ALA A 198 -32.67 -4.47 4.50
C ALA A 198 -33.17 -4.18 5.91
N GLU A 199 -33.35 -2.92 6.29
CA GLU A 199 -33.95 -2.54 7.58
C GLU A 199 -35.44 -2.88 7.64
N VAL A 200 -36.19 -2.63 6.56
CA VAL A 200 -37.61 -3.03 6.43
C VAL A 200 -37.75 -4.55 6.50
N ASP A 201 -36.78 -5.31 5.95
CA ASP A 201 -36.72 -6.78 6.05
C ASP A 201 -36.30 -7.27 7.45
N GLY A 202 -36.12 -6.38 8.43
CA GLY A 202 -35.76 -6.71 9.81
C GLY A 202 -34.27 -7.01 10.04
N ALA A 203 -33.40 -6.69 9.08
CA ALA A 203 -31.96 -6.90 9.26
C ALA A 203 -31.37 -5.92 10.28
N GLY A 204 -30.87 -6.45 11.40
CA GLY A 204 -30.15 -5.66 12.41
C GLY A 204 -28.78 -5.15 11.89
N HIS A 205 -28.16 -4.23 12.66
CA HIS A 205 -26.86 -3.62 12.28
C HIS A 205 -25.75 -4.63 11.98
N ALA A 206 -25.65 -5.74 12.74
CA ALA A 206 -24.64 -6.76 12.51
C ALA A 206 -24.81 -7.44 11.14
N VAL A 207 -26.05 -7.75 10.75
CA VAL A 207 -26.35 -8.37 9.44
C VAL A 207 -26.07 -7.40 8.31
N ARG A 208 -26.53 -6.13 8.43
CA ARG A 208 -26.26 -5.07 7.45
C ARG A 208 -24.75 -4.81 7.31
N PHE A 209 -24.01 -4.82 8.41
CA PHE A 209 -22.55 -4.67 8.41
C PHE A 209 -21.87 -5.81 7.64
N LEU A 210 -22.10 -7.07 8.07
CA LEU A 210 -21.36 -8.23 7.54
C LEU A 210 -21.80 -8.63 6.14
N ARG A 211 -23.11 -8.51 5.80
CA ARG A 211 -23.65 -9.01 4.53
C ARG A 211 -23.82 -7.94 3.45
N ILE A 212 -23.81 -6.65 3.82
CA ILE A 212 -24.02 -5.55 2.87
C ILE A 212 -22.79 -4.62 2.88
N ALA A 213 -22.51 -3.98 4.02
CA ALA A 213 -21.48 -2.95 4.09
C ALA A 213 -20.09 -3.52 3.77
N VAL A 214 -19.64 -4.59 4.43
CA VAL A 214 -18.32 -5.19 4.19
C VAL A 214 -18.14 -5.65 2.75
N PRO A 215 -19.04 -6.46 2.13
CA PRO A 215 -18.90 -6.85 0.73
C PRO A 215 -18.85 -5.67 -0.25
N MET A 216 -19.67 -4.65 -0.06
CA MET A 216 -19.66 -3.45 -0.90
C MET A 216 -18.41 -2.57 -0.70
N THR A 217 -17.76 -2.67 0.46
CA THR A 217 -16.54 -1.90 0.80
C THR A 217 -15.26 -2.66 0.46
N VAL A 218 -15.31 -3.93 0.03
CA VAL A 218 -14.11 -4.72 -0.31
C VAL A 218 -13.13 -3.98 -1.22
N PRO A 219 -13.53 -3.25 -2.28
CA PRO A 219 -12.56 -2.53 -3.12
C PRO A 219 -11.79 -1.44 -2.35
N ALA A 220 -12.47 -0.71 -1.45
CA ALA A 220 -11.85 0.32 -0.62
C ALA A 220 -10.95 -0.29 0.47
N ILE A 221 -11.43 -1.35 1.14
CA ILE A 221 -10.64 -2.10 2.14
C ILE A 221 -9.38 -2.66 1.49
N ALA A 222 -9.48 -3.31 0.32
CA ALA A 222 -8.32 -3.88 -0.38
C ALA A 222 -7.31 -2.81 -0.82
N SER A 223 -7.78 -1.64 -1.26
CA SER A 223 -6.89 -0.51 -1.58
C SER A 223 -6.19 0.00 -0.32
N LEU A 224 -6.93 0.18 0.77
CA LEU A 224 -6.40 0.64 2.04
C LEU A 224 -5.44 -0.39 2.66
N THR A 225 -5.69 -1.69 2.47
CA THR A 225 -4.79 -2.77 2.91
C THR A 225 -3.37 -2.58 2.41
N ILE A 226 -3.20 -2.15 1.14
CA ILE A 226 -1.86 -1.91 0.57
C ILE A 226 -1.14 -0.82 1.38
N PHE A 227 -1.81 0.30 1.65
CA PHE A 227 -1.20 1.41 2.39
C PHE A 227 -0.88 1.05 3.84
N VAL A 228 -1.81 0.40 4.53
CA VAL A 228 -1.64 -0.03 5.92
C VAL A 228 -0.52 -1.07 6.01
N PHE A 229 -0.54 -2.08 5.14
CA PHE A 229 0.49 -3.10 5.09
C PHE A 229 1.88 -2.48 4.84
N LEU A 230 2.01 -1.61 3.82
CA LEU A 230 3.28 -0.94 3.51
C LEU A 230 3.74 -0.02 4.64
N GLY A 231 2.81 0.67 5.30
CA GLY A 231 3.10 1.53 6.45
C GLY A 231 3.70 0.76 7.61
N VAL A 232 3.10 -0.38 7.96
CA VAL A 232 3.60 -1.24 9.06
C VAL A 232 4.88 -1.98 8.64
N TRP A 233 4.94 -2.52 7.42
CA TRP A 233 6.11 -3.29 6.94
C TRP A 233 7.38 -2.46 6.87
N ASN A 234 7.28 -1.20 6.44
CA ASN A 234 8.43 -0.31 6.30
C ASN A 234 8.71 0.51 7.57
N ASP A 235 7.91 0.35 8.62
CA ASP A 235 8.13 1.12 9.84
C ASP A 235 9.43 0.71 10.54
N LEU A 236 10.20 1.72 10.87
CA LEU A 236 11.42 1.60 11.67
C LEU A 236 11.22 2.21 13.06
N LEU A 237 10.52 3.33 13.13
CA LEU A 237 10.50 4.20 14.29
C LEU A 237 9.71 3.59 15.47
N VAL A 238 8.51 3.10 15.20
CA VAL A 238 7.65 2.45 16.20
C VAL A 238 8.29 1.15 16.67
N ALA A 239 8.79 0.34 15.70
CA ALA A 239 9.47 -0.92 16.01
C ALA A 239 10.73 -0.71 16.84
N LEU A 240 11.60 0.25 16.48
CA LEU A 240 12.82 0.57 17.23
C LEU A 240 12.49 1.06 18.63
N THR A 241 11.44 1.89 18.79
CA THR A 241 11.07 2.49 20.07
C THR A 241 10.48 1.45 21.03
N TYR A 242 9.58 0.58 20.56
CA TYR A 242 8.83 -0.31 21.46
C TYR A 242 9.42 -1.70 21.61
N LEU A 243 10.21 -2.16 20.62
CA LEU A 243 10.93 -3.44 20.71
C LEU A 243 12.37 -3.27 21.23
N GLY A 244 13.02 -2.12 20.95
CA GLY A 244 14.38 -1.85 21.41
C GLY A 244 15.37 -2.95 21.01
N THR A 245 15.98 -3.62 22.01
CA THR A 245 16.93 -4.74 21.83
C THR A 245 16.27 -6.12 21.89
N SER A 246 14.94 -6.19 21.95
CA SER A 246 14.19 -7.46 21.99
C SER A 246 14.53 -8.36 20.80
N PRO A 247 14.47 -9.70 20.95
CA PRO A 247 14.60 -10.64 19.83
C PRO A 247 13.43 -10.56 18.82
N ASN A 248 12.35 -9.86 19.17
CA ASN A 248 11.16 -9.68 18.34
C ASN A 248 11.31 -8.61 17.26
N ARG A 249 12.49 -8.04 17.06
CA ARG A 249 12.72 -6.95 16.10
C ARG A 249 12.40 -7.38 14.66
N PRO A 250 11.72 -6.53 13.87
CA PRO A 250 11.49 -6.76 12.45
C PRO A 250 12.77 -6.55 11.63
N PHE A 251 12.74 -7.03 10.39
CA PHE A 251 13.88 -6.93 9.49
C PHE A 251 14.31 -5.50 9.17
N THR A 252 13.37 -4.54 9.12
CA THR A 252 13.68 -3.10 8.99
C THR A 252 14.67 -2.61 10.05
N VAL A 253 14.52 -3.04 11.30
CA VAL A 253 15.45 -2.68 12.39
C VAL A 253 16.79 -3.39 12.20
N VAL A 254 16.81 -4.67 11.84
CA VAL A 254 18.03 -5.45 11.67
C VAL A 254 18.87 -4.96 10.48
N ILE A 255 18.24 -4.56 9.36
CA ILE A 255 18.93 -3.97 8.20
C ILE A 255 19.78 -2.77 8.60
N THR A 256 19.29 -1.89 9.47
CA THR A 256 20.06 -0.71 9.88
C THR A 256 21.35 -1.06 10.62
N GLN A 257 21.37 -2.22 11.28
CA GLN A 257 22.53 -2.71 12.01
C GLN A 257 23.55 -3.40 11.09
N LEU A 258 23.11 -3.99 9.97
CA LEU A 258 24.00 -4.58 8.97
C LEU A 258 24.98 -3.55 8.40
N VAL A 259 24.52 -2.33 8.18
CA VAL A 259 25.37 -1.24 7.64
C VAL A 259 26.46 -0.83 8.62
N THR A 260 26.14 -0.77 9.91
CA THR A 260 27.09 -0.33 10.96
C THR A 260 28.07 -1.42 11.37
N SER A 261 27.63 -2.69 11.40
CA SER A 261 28.44 -3.80 11.84
C SER A 261 29.42 -4.33 10.79
N LEU A 262 29.12 -4.11 9.50
CA LEU A 262 29.92 -4.62 8.37
C LEU A 262 30.84 -3.57 7.73
N GLY A 263 30.93 -2.36 8.32
CA GLY A 263 31.99 -1.39 8.01
C GLY A 263 32.10 -0.96 6.54
N GLY A 264 30.99 -0.80 5.82
CA GLY A 264 30.97 -0.44 4.43
C GLY A 264 30.33 -1.46 3.49
N GLY A 265 29.68 -2.48 4.03
CA GLY A 265 29.05 -3.59 3.29
C GLY A 265 27.81 -3.20 2.46
N TRP A 266 27.93 -2.26 1.53
CA TRP A 266 26.85 -1.86 0.63
C TRP A 266 26.20 -3.01 -0.12
N GLN A 267 26.96 -4.06 -0.46
CA GLN A 267 26.47 -5.28 -1.08
C GLN A 267 25.46 -6.02 -0.20
N PHE A 268 25.70 -6.06 1.12
CA PHE A 268 24.78 -6.70 2.04
C PHE A 268 23.51 -5.86 2.22
N LEU A 269 23.67 -4.54 2.25
CA LEU A 269 22.53 -3.62 2.29
C LEU A 269 21.64 -3.78 1.06
N THR A 270 22.22 -3.87 -0.15
CA THR A 270 21.44 -4.04 -1.38
C THR A 270 20.73 -5.40 -1.43
N ALA A 271 21.39 -6.48 -1.01
CA ALA A 271 20.76 -7.78 -0.91
C ALA A 271 19.65 -7.82 0.15
N ALA A 272 19.88 -7.23 1.33
CA ALA A 272 18.87 -7.11 2.37
C ALA A 272 17.68 -6.23 1.92
N ALA A 273 17.92 -5.12 1.22
CA ALA A 273 16.87 -4.26 0.68
C ALA A 273 16.00 -4.99 -0.36
N VAL A 274 16.60 -5.81 -1.23
CA VAL A 274 15.84 -6.64 -2.19
C VAL A 274 14.99 -7.68 -1.45
N LEU A 275 15.52 -8.34 -0.41
CA LEU A 275 14.74 -9.25 0.43
C LEU A 275 13.57 -8.51 1.13
N GLN A 276 13.83 -7.32 1.67
CA GLN A 276 12.82 -6.47 2.31
C GLN A 276 11.71 -6.06 1.33
N MET A 277 12.05 -5.81 0.07
CA MET A 277 11.11 -5.38 -0.98
C MET A 277 10.26 -6.54 -1.52
N ALA A 278 10.71 -7.79 -1.39
CA ALA A 278 10.07 -8.94 -2.05
C ALA A 278 8.61 -9.14 -1.63
N LEU A 279 8.32 -9.13 -0.32
CA LEU A 279 6.96 -9.35 0.17
C LEU A 279 6.00 -8.18 -0.13
N PRO A 280 6.36 -6.90 0.08
CA PRO A 280 5.55 -5.77 -0.38
C PRO A 280 5.22 -5.81 -1.86
N LEU A 281 6.19 -6.15 -2.69
CA LEU A 281 5.97 -6.27 -4.13
C LEU A 281 4.98 -7.39 -4.47
N ALA A 282 5.09 -8.54 -3.82
CA ALA A 282 4.13 -9.63 -3.97
C ALA A 282 2.72 -9.19 -3.54
N VAL A 283 2.57 -8.59 -2.36
CA VAL A 283 1.28 -8.07 -1.87
C VAL A 283 0.68 -7.05 -2.84
N PHE A 284 1.51 -6.12 -3.35
CA PHE A 284 1.05 -5.15 -4.35
C PHE A 284 0.57 -5.82 -5.63
N ILE A 285 1.33 -6.78 -6.18
CA ILE A 285 0.95 -7.50 -7.42
C ILE A 285 -0.39 -8.22 -7.25
N PHE A 286 -0.65 -8.84 -6.10
CA PHE A 286 -1.91 -9.52 -5.84
C PHE A 286 -3.09 -8.56 -5.67
N LEU A 287 -2.87 -7.40 -5.05
CA LEU A 287 -3.93 -6.44 -4.72
C LEU A 287 -4.09 -5.29 -5.72
N GLN A 288 -3.17 -5.09 -6.68
CA GLN A 288 -3.16 -3.93 -7.60
C GLN A 288 -4.48 -3.75 -8.37
N ARG A 289 -5.16 -4.84 -8.73
CA ARG A 289 -6.45 -4.79 -9.44
C ARG A 289 -7.55 -4.07 -8.63
N TYR A 290 -7.51 -4.19 -7.32
CA TYR A 290 -8.45 -3.51 -6.42
C TYR A 290 -8.06 -2.05 -6.21
N PHE A 291 -6.75 -1.77 -6.15
CA PHE A 291 -6.20 -0.42 -6.06
C PHE A 291 -6.64 0.47 -7.22
N VAL A 292 -6.49 -0.01 -8.46
CA VAL A 292 -6.91 0.74 -9.65
C VAL A 292 -8.42 1.01 -9.62
N ARG A 293 -9.24 0.05 -9.22
CA ARG A 293 -10.70 0.22 -9.11
C ARG A 293 -11.09 1.20 -8.00
N GLY A 294 -10.38 1.17 -6.87
CA GLY A 294 -10.64 2.07 -5.74
C GLY A 294 -10.38 3.55 -6.07
N ILE A 295 -9.30 3.85 -6.80
CA ILE A 295 -8.96 5.21 -7.22
C ILE A 295 -9.94 5.72 -8.28
N THR A 296 -10.30 4.89 -9.26
CA THR A 296 -11.17 5.31 -10.36
C THR A 296 -12.61 5.52 -9.92
N SER A 297 -13.12 4.78 -8.95
CA SER A 297 -14.47 4.98 -8.40
C SER A 297 -14.65 6.31 -7.65
N GLY A 298 -13.57 6.87 -7.12
CA GLY A 298 -13.56 8.21 -6.50
C GLY A 298 -13.46 9.38 -7.48
N SER A 299 -13.03 9.14 -8.72
CA SER A 299 -12.79 10.19 -9.72
C SER A 299 -13.95 10.42 -10.70
N VAL A 300 -14.96 9.54 -10.72
CA VAL A 300 -16.15 9.69 -11.58
C VAL A 300 -17.30 10.27 -10.76
N LYS A 301 -17.20 11.54 -10.39
CA LYS A 301 -18.30 12.43 -10.05
C LYS A 301 -18.23 13.58 -11.04
N GLY A 302 -18.78 13.38 -12.21
CA GLY A 302 -19.01 14.33 -13.26
C GLY A 302 -20.22 13.90 -14.05
#